data_c4806277b6e5054dc6260f7153e9ef6c
#
_entry.id   c4806277b6e5054dc6260f7153e9ef6c
#
_cell.length_a   1.000
_cell.length_b   1.000
_cell.length_c   1.000
_cell.angle_alpha   90.00
_cell.angle_beta   90.00
_cell.angle_gamma   90.00
#
_symmetry.space_group_name_H-M   'P 1'
#
loop_
_entity.id
_entity.type
_entity.pdbx_description
1 polymer ?
#
loop_
_entity_poly.entity_id
_entity_poly.type
_entity_poly.pdbx_seq_one_letter_code
_entity_poly.pdbx_strand_id
1 'polypeptide(L)'
;MVTIGTPLLWGSFAVIVVIMLAIDLFYQGKKGSTVMTFKQAAVWSLVWVSLAVLFNAGFWWYLSGTMGREVADAQALAFFTGYLIEKALAVDNVFVWLMLFSYFAIPAQYQRRVLIYGVLGAIILRTIMVFAGSWLVSQFQWLLYLFGAFLLLTGLKMALAKADDTAIGDKPVVRWLRSRLRMTDDLHGEHFFIRQNGLLYATPLFLVLVMVEISDVIFAVDSIPAIFAVTTDPFIVLTSNLFAILGLRAMYFLLAGVAQKFSMLKYGLAVILVFIGIKMMLIDLFHIPVAISLSVVATILLATILINIWVNRRAGR
;
A
#
# COMPACT_ATOMS: atom_id res chain seq x y z
N MET A 1 -20.04 9.67 -12.59
CA MET A 1 -18.58 9.73 -12.41
C MET A 1 -17.95 10.12 -13.73
N VAL A 2 -17.20 11.23 -13.74
CA VAL A 2 -16.38 11.59 -14.92
C VAL A 2 -15.06 10.84 -14.78
N THR A 3 -14.68 10.07 -15.80
CA THR A 3 -13.40 9.34 -15.82
C THR A 3 -12.79 9.40 -17.22
N ILE A 4 -11.47 9.52 -17.27
CA ILE A 4 -10.71 9.37 -18.52
C ILE A 4 -10.53 7.90 -18.93
N GLY A 5 -10.92 6.97 -18.03
CA GLY A 5 -10.84 5.53 -18.25
C GLY A 5 -11.80 5.06 -19.34
N THR A 6 -11.33 5.02 -20.59
CA THR A 6 -12.08 4.39 -21.69
C THR A 6 -12.13 2.86 -21.50
N PRO A 7 -13.09 2.14 -22.11
CA PRO A 7 -13.12 0.67 -22.07
C PRO A 7 -11.79 0.02 -22.50
N LEU A 8 -11.07 0.64 -23.44
CA LEU A 8 -9.76 0.19 -23.89
C LEU A 8 -8.71 0.34 -22.76
N LEU A 9 -8.68 1.48 -22.07
CA LEU A 9 -7.77 1.71 -20.96
C LEU A 9 -8.04 0.76 -19.79
N TRP A 10 -9.30 0.58 -19.40
CA TRP A 10 -9.69 -0.38 -18.38
C TRP A 10 -9.32 -1.82 -18.74
N GLY A 11 -9.60 -2.22 -19.99
CA GLY A 11 -9.27 -3.57 -20.50
C GLY A 11 -7.77 -3.81 -20.55
N SER A 12 -6.99 -2.87 -21.10
CA SER A 12 -5.52 -2.98 -21.16
C SER A 12 -4.91 -3.02 -19.76
N PHE A 13 -5.40 -2.19 -18.85
CA PHE A 13 -4.95 -2.20 -17.46
C PHE A 13 -5.24 -3.53 -16.76
N ALA A 14 -6.45 -4.08 -16.90
CA ALA A 14 -6.82 -5.37 -16.33
C ALA A 14 -5.90 -6.49 -16.86
N VAL A 15 -5.62 -6.51 -18.16
CA VAL A 15 -4.68 -7.47 -18.76
C VAL A 15 -3.27 -7.32 -18.19
N ILE A 16 -2.77 -6.08 -18.08
CA ILE A 16 -1.46 -5.80 -17.48
C ILE A 16 -1.40 -6.32 -16.05
N VAL A 17 -2.39 -6.01 -15.21
CA VAL A 17 -2.46 -6.48 -13.81
C VAL A 17 -2.46 -8.01 -13.73
N VAL A 18 -3.25 -8.69 -14.57
CA VAL A 18 -3.29 -10.17 -14.61
C VAL A 18 -1.92 -10.74 -15.00
N ILE A 19 -1.27 -10.17 -16.02
CA ILE A 19 0.08 -10.59 -16.43
C ILE A 19 1.09 -10.37 -15.30
N MET A 20 1.05 -9.20 -14.66
CA MET A 20 1.93 -8.85 -13.56
C MET A 20 1.74 -9.80 -12.36
N LEU A 21 0.49 -10.11 -12.01
CA LEU A 21 0.17 -11.10 -10.98
C LEU A 21 0.64 -12.50 -11.38
N ALA A 22 0.42 -12.91 -12.62
CA ALA A 22 0.91 -14.19 -13.11
C ALA A 22 2.45 -14.28 -13.00
N ILE A 23 3.17 -13.25 -13.41
CA ILE A 23 4.64 -13.19 -13.27
C ILE A 23 5.04 -13.28 -11.79
N ASP A 24 4.38 -12.52 -10.92
CA ASP A 24 4.68 -12.52 -9.48
C ASP A 24 4.41 -13.89 -8.83
N LEU A 25 3.35 -14.57 -9.21
CA LEU A 25 2.98 -15.88 -8.70
C LEU A 25 3.84 -17.02 -9.28
N PHE A 26 4.02 -17.05 -10.62
CA PHE A 26 4.66 -18.18 -11.31
C PHE A 26 6.19 -18.13 -11.25
N TYR A 27 6.80 -16.98 -11.42
CA TYR A 27 8.27 -16.87 -11.44
C TYR A 27 8.89 -17.26 -10.12
N GLN A 28 8.23 -16.94 -9.03
CA GLN A 28 8.69 -17.27 -7.68
C GLN A 28 8.20 -18.66 -7.21
N GLY A 29 7.20 -19.25 -7.89
CA GLY A 29 6.68 -20.60 -7.63
C GLY A 29 7.67 -21.71 -7.97
N LYS A 30 8.49 -21.53 -8.98
CA LYS A 30 9.42 -22.55 -9.49
C LYS A 30 10.65 -22.79 -8.61
N LYS A 31 10.99 -21.91 -7.67
CA LYS A 31 12.21 -22.03 -6.84
C LYS A 31 12.02 -22.66 -5.45
N GLY A 32 10.89 -23.31 -5.20
CA GLY A 32 10.64 -23.95 -3.90
C GLY A 32 10.54 -22.95 -2.74
N SER A 33 10.65 -23.41 -1.52
CA SER A 33 10.54 -22.63 -0.27
C SER A 33 11.73 -21.68 0.02
N THR A 34 12.49 -21.26 -0.99
CA THR A 34 13.65 -20.39 -0.77
C THR A 34 13.20 -18.96 -0.51
N VAL A 35 13.57 -18.43 0.64
CA VAL A 35 13.38 -17.02 1.01
C VAL A 35 14.13 -16.14 0.02
N MET A 36 13.47 -15.10 -0.48
CA MET A 36 14.07 -14.14 -1.42
C MET A 36 15.26 -13.43 -0.76
N THR A 37 16.41 -13.41 -1.43
CA THR A 37 17.59 -12.69 -0.93
C THR A 37 17.39 -11.17 -1.08
N PHE A 38 18.08 -10.38 -0.26
CA PHE A 38 18.04 -8.91 -0.33
C PHE A 38 18.32 -8.37 -1.76
N LYS A 39 19.32 -8.93 -2.46
CA LYS A 39 19.65 -8.54 -3.83
C LYS A 39 18.51 -8.84 -4.81
N GLN A 40 17.88 -10.00 -4.69
CA GLN A 40 16.72 -10.36 -5.51
C GLN A 40 15.53 -9.44 -5.22
N ALA A 41 15.27 -9.15 -3.94
CA ALA A 41 14.20 -8.25 -3.52
C ALA A 41 14.43 -6.82 -4.06
N ALA A 42 15.67 -6.32 -4.03
CA ALA A 42 16.02 -5.02 -4.60
C ALA A 42 15.79 -4.96 -6.12
N VAL A 43 16.25 -6.00 -6.85
CA VAL A 43 16.03 -6.09 -8.31
C VAL A 43 14.54 -6.13 -8.64
N TRP A 44 13.76 -6.96 -7.95
CA TRP A 44 12.31 -7.03 -8.17
C TRP A 44 11.59 -5.74 -7.81
N SER A 45 11.99 -5.07 -6.73
CA SER A 45 11.44 -3.75 -6.40
C SER A 45 11.71 -2.74 -7.50
N LEU A 46 12.92 -2.73 -8.08
CA LEU A 46 13.25 -1.88 -9.21
C LEU A 46 12.44 -2.23 -10.46
N VAL A 47 12.23 -3.51 -10.75
CA VAL A 47 11.38 -3.97 -11.87
C VAL A 47 9.95 -3.43 -11.72
N TRP A 48 9.35 -3.54 -10.52
CA TRP A 48 8.00 -3.06 -10.26
C TRP A 48 7.89 -1.53 -10.41
N VAL A 49 8.86 -0.78 -9.93
CA VAL A 49 8.92 0.68 -10.13
C VAL A 49 9.06 1.01 -11.62
N SER A 50 9.93 0.31 -12.34
CA SER A 50 10.12 0.53 -13.78
C SER A 50 8.84 0.25 -14.58
N LEU A 51 8.09 -0.80 -14.23
CA LEU A 51 6.81 -1.11 -14.87
C LEU A 51 5.76 -0.02 -14.63
N ALA A 52 5.71 0.55 -13.41
CA ALA A 52 4.81 1.68 -13.13
C ALA A 52 5.18 2.93 -13.95
N VAL A 53 6.47 3.23 -14.07
CA VAL A 53 6.97 4.35 -14.90
C VAL A 53 6.67 4.12 -16.38
N LEU A 54 6.90 2.91 -16.89
CA LEU A 54 6.59 2.55 -18.27
C LEU A 54 5.10 2.62 -18.58
N PHE A 55 4.26 2.16 -17.65
CA PHE A 55 2.80 2.30 -17.79
C PHE A 55 2.42 3.78 -17.85
N ASN A 56 2.96 4.62 -16.94
CA ASN A 56 2.68 6.05 -16.94
C ASN A 56 3.14 6.75 -18.23
N ALA A 57 4.31 6.38 -18.76
CA ALA A 57 4.80 6.90 -20.03
C ALA A 57 3.91 6.49 -21.21
N GLY A 58 3.46 5.23 -21.27
CA GLY A 58 2.52 4.75 -22.28
C GLY A 58 1.14 5.41 -22.15
N PHE A 59 0.66 5.60 -20.92
CA PHE A 59 -0.58 6.32 -20.61
C PHE A 59 -0.50 7.79 -21.07
N TRP A 60 0.58 8.47 -20.74
CA TRP A 60 0.85 9.84 -21.22
C TRP A 60 0.88 9.92 -22.75
N TRP A 61 1.58 8.99 -23.41
CA TRP A 61 1.66 8.95 -24.88
C TRP A 61 0.29 8.75 -25.53
N TYR A 62 -0.53 7.84 -24.98
CA TYR A 62 -1.89 7.60 -25.48
C TYR A 62 -2.77 8.83 -25.31
N LEU A 63 -2.76 9.47 -24.12
CA LEU A 63 -3.56 10.66 -23.86
C LEU A 63 -3.10 11.86 -24.70
N SER A 64 -1.82 12.03 -24.92
CA SER A 64 -1.31 13.14 -25.77
C SER A 64 -1.78 13.03 -27.22
N GLY A 65 -1.97 11.81 -27.73
CA GLY A 65 -2.54 11.57 -29.06
C GLY A 65 -4.06 11.70 -29.15
N THR A 66 -4.80 11.52 -28.04
CA THR A 66 -6.27 11.46 -28.04
C THR A 66 -6.94 12.68 -27.41
N MET A 67 -6.38 13.25 -26.35
CA MET A 67 -6.96 14.33 -25.56
C MET A 67 -6.11 15.61 -25.53
N GLY A 68 -4.93 15.56 -26.14
CA GLY A 68 -3.98 16.67 -26.16
C GLY A 68 -2.96 16.64 -25.03
N ARG A 69 -1.86 17.37 -25.21
CA ARG A 69 -0.68 17.31 -24.36
C ARG A 69 -0.92 17.83 -22.94
N GLU A 70 -1.69 18.90 -22.81
CA GLU A 70 -1.98 19.52 -21.52
C GLU A 70 -2.73 18.53 -20.58
N VAL A 71 -3.74 17.84 -21.11
CA VAL A 71 -4.47 16.80 -20.37
C VAL A 71 -3.54 15.64 -20.04
N ALA A 72 -2.73 15.18 -21.00
CA ALA A 72 -1.79 14.09 -20.80
C ALA A 72 -0.78 14.39 -19.68
N ASP A 73 -0.20 15.60 -19.67
CA ASP A 73 0.75 16.04 -18.64
C ASP A 73 0.09 16.06 -17.25
N ALA A 74 -1.12 16.64 -17.15
CA ALA A 74 -1.85 16.70 -15.89
C ALA A 74 -2.19 15.31 -15.32
N GLN A 75 -2.67 14.39 -16.16
CA GLN A 75 -3.11 13.07 -15.74
C GLN A 75 -1.92 12.13 -15.44
N ALA A 76 -0.84 12.22 -16.21
CA ALA A 76 0.38 11.47 -15.92
C ALA A 76 1.04 11.92 -14.60
N LEU A 77 1.04 13.23 -14.33
CA LEU A 77 1.49 13.76 -13.04
C LEU A 77 0.58 13.30 -11.89
N ALA A 78 -0.73 13.28 -12.09
CA ALA A 78 -1.69 12.79 -11.10
C ALA A 78 -1.45 11.31 -10.78
N PHE A 79 -1.27 10.46 -11.80
CA PHE A 79 -0.92 9.05 -11.62
C PHE A 79 0.39 8.89 -10.83
N PHE A 80 1.45 9.59 -11.24
CA PHE A 80 2.75 9.45 -10.60
C PHE A 80 2.74 9.94 -9.15
N THR A 81 2.01 11.04 -8.88
CA THR A 81 1.83 11.55 -7.51
C THR A 81 1.08 10.55 -6.64
N GLY A 82 -0.05 10.01 -7.13
CA GLY A 82 -0.81 8.97 -6.44
C GLY A 82 0.03 7.72 -6.18
N TYR A 83 0.79 7.27 -7.17
CA TYR A 83 1.72 6.15 -7.04
C TYR A 83 2.78 6.40 -5.96
N LEU A 84 3.38 7.59 -5.92
CA LEU A 84 4.43 7.94 -4.97
C LEU A 84 3.88 8.02 -3.54
N ILE A 85 2.71 8.63 -3.36
CA ILE A 85 2.02 8.70 -2.05
C ILE A 85 1.69 7.29 -1.57
N GLU A 86 1.05 6.47 -2.41
CA GLU A 86 0.68 5.10 -2.04
C GLU A 86 1.91 4.25 -1.76
N LYS A 87 2.96 4.38 -2.56
CA LYS A 87 4.22 3.65 -2.36
C LYS A 87 4.89 4.03 -1.04
N ALA A 88 4.82 5.30 -0.65
CA ALA A 88 5.34 5.78 0.63
C ALA A 88 4.54 5.20 1.80
N LEU A 89 3.21 5.28 1.74
CA LEU A 89 2.31 4.75 2.78
C LEU A 89 2.36 3.22 2.86
N ALA A 90 2.58 2.54 1.73
CA ALA A 90 2.71 1.09 1.67
C ALA A 90 3.93 0.54 2.43
N VAL A 91 4.93 1.35 2.75
CA VAL A 91 6.05 0.94 3.61
C VAL A 91 5.57 0.64 5.03
N ASP A 92 4.63 1.42 5.56
CA ASP A 92 4.04 1.16 6.89
C ASP A 92 3.27 -0.16 6.91
N ASN A 93 2.57 -0.52 5.83
CA ASN A 93 1.92 -1.82 5.70
C ASN A 93 2.95 -2.95 5.86
N VAL A 94 4.12 -2.81 5.23
CA VAL A 94 5.20 -3.80 5.32
C VAL A 94 5.73 -3.92 6.74
N PHE A 95 5.88 -2.82 7.48
CA PHE A 95 6.30 -2.88 8.89
C PHE A 95 5.29 -3.61 9.77
N VAL A 96 3.99 -3.37 9.56
CA VAL A 96 2.95 -4.12 10.30
C VAL A 96 3.00 -5.61 9.95
N TRP A 97 3.22 -5.97 8.70
CA TRP A 97 3.40 -7.38 8.30
C TRP A 97 4.61 -8.01 8.99
N LEU A 98 5.75 -7.31 9.03
CA LEU A 98 6.94 -7.77 9.76
C LEU A 98 6.65 -8.00 11.26
N MET A 99 5.92 -7.07 11.89
CA MET A 99 5.52 -7.22 13.29
C MET A 99 4.57 -8.40 13.49
N LEU A 100 3.57 -8.58 12.61
CA LEU A 100 2.62 -9.70 12.68
C LEU A 100 3.35 -11.04 12.55
N PHE A 101 4.23 -11.19 11.57
CA PHE A 101 4.98 -12.42 11.40
C PHE A 101 5.93 -12.71 12.57
N SER A 102 6.55 -11.68 13.12
CA SER A 102 7.39 -11.80 14.31
C SER A 102 6.58 -12.19 15.55
N TYR A 103 5.45 -11.51 15.79
CA TYR A 103 4.58 -11.77 16.94
C TYR A 103 4.01 -13.19 16.95
N PHE A 104 3.54 -13.67 15.79
CA PHE A 104 3.00 -15.02 15.65
C PHE A 104 4.08 -16.08 15.35
N ALA A 105 5.36 -15.71 15.43
CA ALA A 105 6.52 -16.58 15.19
C ALA A 105 6.39 -17.38 13.86
N ILE A 106 5.90 -16.72 12.78
CA ILE A 106 5.70 -17.37 11.48
C ILE A 106 7.05 -17.56 10.79
N PRO A 107 7.50 -18.79 10.54
CA PRO A 107 8.74 -19.06 9.83
C PRO A 107 8.76 -18.42 8.43
N ALA A 108 9.92 -17.93 8.01
CA ALA A 108 10.08 -17.22 6.74
C ALA A 108 9.56 -17.99 5.51
N GLN A 109 9.67 -19.32 5.54
CA GLN A 109 9.16 -20.21 4.49
C GLN A 109 7.64 -20.17 4.31
N TYR A 110 6.86 -19.87 5.37
CA TYR A 110 5.39 -19.81 5.34
C TYR A 110 4.87 -18.39 5.11
N GLN A 111 5.68 -17.36 5.37
CA GLN A 111 5.30 -15.94 5.17
C GLN A 111 4.91 -15.66 3.72
N ARG A 112 5.61 -16.31 2.77
CA ARG A 112 5.33 -16.18 1.34
C ARG A 112 3.86 -16.44 1.00
N ARG A 113 3.25 -17.46 1.57
CA ARG A 113 1.86 -17.81 1.28
C ARG A 113 0.91 -16.73 1.77
N VAL A 114 1.12 -16.22 2.98
CA VAL A 114 0.35 -15.10 3.53
C VAL A 114 0.50 -13.85 2.66
N LEU A 115 1.72 -13.53 2.22
CA LEU A 115 1.99 -12.37 1.38
C LEU A 115 1.30 -12.46 0.00
N ILE A 116 1.21 -13.66 -0.60
CA ILE A 116 0.51 -13.86 -1.86
C ILE A 116 -0.98 -13.57 -1.70
N TYR A 117 -1.63 -14.23 -0.73
CA TYR A 117 -3.06 -14.05 -0.50
C TYR A 117 -3.38 -12.65 0.03
N GLY A 118 -2.50 -12.07 0.86
CA GLY A 118 -2.62 -10.69 1.33
C GLY A 118 -2.59 -9.67 0.19
N VAL A 119 -1.68 -9.81 -0.78
CA VAL A 119 -1.66 -8.93 -1.96
C VAL A 119 -2.93 -9.11 -2.82
N LEU A 120 -3.41 -10.34 -3.00
CA LEU A 120 -4.65 -10.60 -3.74
C LEU A 120 -5.86 -9.99 -3.04
N GLY A 121 -5.98 -10.17 -1.72
CA GLY A 121 -7.02 -9.56 -0.91
C GLY A 121 -6.97 -8.03 -0.95
N ALA A 122 -5.77 -7.46 -0.78
CA ALA A 122 -5.55 -6.02 -0.90
C ALA A 122 -6.02 -5.46 -2.24
N ILE A 123 -5.73 -6.12 -3.38
CA ILE A 123 -6.20 -5.70 -4.71
C ILE A 123 -7.73 -5.66 -4.75
N ILE A 124 -8.40 -6.71 -4.26
CA ILE A 124 -9.87 -6.80 -4.26
C ILE A 124 -10.47 -5.71 -3.35
N LEU A 125 -9.99 -5.62 -2.11
CA LEU A 125 -10.51 -4.67 -1.12
C LEU A 125 -10.31 -3.22 -1.57
N ARG A 126 -9.13 -2.87 -2.07
CA ARG A 126 -8.84 -1.52 -2.57
C ARG A 126 -9.64 -1.18 -3.82
N THR A 127 -9.84 -2.14 -4.73
CA THR A 127 -10.71 -1.93 -5.89
C THR A 127 -12.12 -1.55 -5.43
N ILE A 128 -12.70 -2.29 -4.48
CA ILE A 128 -14.01 -1.99 -3.91
C ILE A 128 -14.01 -0.61 -3.23
N MET A 129 -13.01 -0.32 -2.40
CA MET A 129 -12.92 0.94 -1.66
C MET A 129 -12.72 2.15 -2.58
N VAL A 130 -11.93 2.03 -3.65
CA VAL A 130 -11.73 3.11 -4.63
C VAL A 130 -13.02 3.42 -5.36
N PHE A 131 -13.74 2.41 -5.86
CA PHE A 131 -15.02 2.66 -6.54
C PHE A 131 -16.10 3.18 -5.59
N ALA A 132 -16.20 2.63 -4.38
CA ALA A 132 -17.13 3.11 -3.37
C ALA A 132 -16.79 4.55 -2.94
N GLY A 133 -15.52 4.84 -2.69
CA GLY A 133 -15.03 6.18 -2.31
C GLY A 133 -15.21 7.19 -3.43
N SER A 134 -14.88 6.85 -4.68
CA SER A 134 -15.08 7.72 -5.84
C SER A 134 -16.56 8.03 -6.07
N TRP A 135 -17.42 7.01 -5.91
CA TRP A 135 -18.88 7.22 -5.98
C TRP A 135 -19.34 8.16 -4.86
N LEU A 136 -18.89 7.94 -3.64
CA LEU A 136 -19.27 8.71 -2.47
C LEU A 136 -18.84 10.19 -2.61
N VAL A 137 -17.60 10.43 -3.02
CA VAL A 137 -17.08 11.79 -3.28
C VAL A 137 -17.83 12.47 -4.43
N SER A 138 -18.23 11.73 -5.48
CA SER A 138 -19.01 12.28 -6.59
C SER A 138 -20.42 12.72 -6.19
N GLN A 139 -21.00 12.11 -5.13
CA GLN A 139 -22.31 12.50 -4.60
C GLN A 139 -22.19 13.60 -3.52
N PHE A 140 -21.14 13.56 -2.72
CA PHE A 140 -20.97 14.39 -1.53
C PHE A 140 -19.58 15.02 -1.52
N GLN A 141 -19.39 16.13 -2.24
CA GLN A 141 -18.08 16.81 -2.34
C GLN A 141 -17.54 17.27 -0.98
N TRP A 142 -18.42 17.58 -0.01
CA TRP A 142 -18.02 17.93 1.34
C TRP A 142 -17.21 16.85 2.07
N LEU A 143 -17.31 15.59 1.62
CA LEU A 143 -16.50 14.49 2.15
C LEU A 143 -14.99 14.71 1.98
N LEU A 144 -14.57 15.48 0.97
CA LEU A 144 -13.16 15.84 0.80
C LEU A 144 -12.62 16.62 2.00
N TYR A 145 -13.43 17.49 2.60
CA TYR A 145 -13.06 18.19 3.83
C TYR A 145 -12.97 17.25 5.03
N LEU A 146 -13.92 16.31 5.16
CA LEU A 146 -13.88 15.30 6.20
C LEU A 146 -12.63 14.42 6.07
N PHE A 147 -12.29 14.01 4.85
CA PHE A 147 -11.08 13.27 4.58
C PHE A 147 -9.81 14.10 4.88
N GLY A 148 -9.82 15.39 4.52
CA GLY A 148 -8.73 16.31 4.84
C GLY A 148 -8.50 16.43 6.35
N ALA A 149 -9.56 16.65 7.12
CA ALA A 149 -9.49 16.70 8.58
C ALA A 149 -9.02 15.37 9.18
N PHE A 150 -9.51 14.24 8.66
CA PHE A 150 -9.10 12.91 9.09
C PHE A 150 -7.61 12.67 8.83
N LEU A 151 -7.09 12.99 7.65
CA LEU A 151 -5.67 12.85 7.31
C LEU A 151 -4.79 13.76 8.18
N LEU A 152 -5.23 14.99 8.43
CA LEU A 152 -4.52 15.92 9.32
C LEU A 152 -4.40 15.35 10.73
N LEU A 153 -5.51 14.84 11.29
CA LEU A 153 -5.52 14.24 12.62
C LEU A 153 -4.67 12.96 12.67
N THR A 154 -4.76 12.12 11.66
CA THR A 154 -3.95 10.88 11.56
C THR A 154 -2.47 11.24 11.49
N GLY A 155 -2.07 12.18 10.65
CA GLY A 155 -0.68 12.64 10.54
C GLY A 155 -0.15 13.22 11.86
N LEU A 156 -0.92 14.06 12.55
CA LEU A 156 -0.55 14.60 13.86
C LEU A 156 -0.43 13.49 14.92
N LYS A 157 -1.40 12.57 14.99
CA LYS A 157 -1.35 11.42 15.89
C LYS A 157 -0.12 10.56 15.63
N MET A 158 0.20 10.28 14.35
CA MET A 158 1.35 9.50 13.94
C MET A 158 2.68 10.17 14.34
N ALA A 159 2.77 11.50 14.21
CA ALA A 159 3.95 12.26 14.63
C ALA A 159 4.18 12.20 16.16
N LEU A 160 3.09 12.19 16.94
CA LEU A 160 3.13 12.23 18.40
C LEU A 160 3.17 10.84 19.06
N ALA A 161 2.79 9.78 18.35
CA ALA A 161 2.74 8.42 18.87
C ALA A 161 4.14 7.91 19.27
N LYS A 162 4.26 7.40 20.49
CA LYS A 162 5.46 6.68 20.95
C LYS A 162 5.49 5.27 20.35
N ALA A 163 6.71 4.71 20.21
CA ALA A 163 6.93 3.44 19.51
C ALA A 163 6.35 2.19 20.24
N ASP A 164 5.87 2.33 21.47
CA ASP A 164 5.57 1.19 22.35
C ASP A 164 4.09 0.74 22.38
N ASP A 165 3.18 1.34 21.61
CA ASP A 165 1.73 1.10 21.76
C ASP A 165 1.18 -0.11 20.96
N THR A 166 2.00 -1.08 20.54
CA THR A 166 1.53 -2.17 19.67
C THR A 166 1.65 -3.58 20.28
N ALA A 167 0.99 -3.82 21.41
CA ALA A 167 0.68 -5.19 21.83
C ALA A 167 -0.41 -5.77 20.90
N ILE A 168 0.00 -6.45 19.81
CA ILE A 168 -0.90 -6.99 18.77
C ILE A 168 -1.78 -8.11 19.32
N GLY A 169 -1.30 -8.88 20.29
CA GLY A 169 -1.99 -10.06 20.83
C GLY A 169 -3.27 -9.79 21.59
N ASP A 170 -3.39 -8.62 22.22
CA ASP A 170 -4.56 -8.22 23.00
C ASP A 170 -5.61 -7.46 22.18
N LYS A 171 -5.41 -7.31 20.87
CA LYS A 171 -6.38 -6.63 20.02
C LYS A 171 -7.72 -7.38 20.04
N PRO A 172 -8.85 -6.66 20.19
CA PRO A 172 -10.18 -7.27 20.29
C PRO A 172 -10.52 -8.16 19.10
N VAL A 173 -9.97 -7.87 17.92
CA VAL A 173 -10.15 -8.65 16.69
C VAL A 173 -9.53 -10.06 16.82
N VAL A 174 -8.33 -10.19 17.37
CA VAL A 174 -7.68 -11.50 17.59
C VAL A 174 -8.50 -12.35 18.55
N ARG A 175 -8.98 -11.74 19.63
CA ARG A 175 -9.82 -12.40 20.63
C ARG A 175 -11.17 -12.83 20.02
N TRP A 176 -11.79 -11.96 19.21
CA TRP A 176 -13.03 -12.25 18.53
C TRP A 176 -12.87 -13.40 17.53
N LEU A 177 -11.82 -13.41 16.70
CA LEU A 177 -11.53 -14.48 15.75
C LEU A 177 -11.32 -15.82 16.48
N ARG A 178 -10.54 -15.83 17.55
CA ARG A 178 -10.32 -17.04 18.36
C ARG A 178 -11.60 -17.56 19.03
N SER A 179 -12.53 -16.68 19.38
CA SER A 179 -13.80 -17.10 19.98
C SER A 179 -14.82 -17.66 18.96
N ARG A 180 -14.68 -17.28 17.67
CA ARG A 180 -15.63 -17.68 16.60
C ARG A 180 -15.12 -18.83 15.75
N LEU A 181 -13.82 -18.98 15.62
CA LEU A 181 -13.20 -20.03 14.80
C LEU A 181 -12.57 -21.09 15.71
N ARG A 182 -12.75 -22.36 15.31
CA ARG A 182 -11.95 -23.44 15.91
C ARG A 182 -10.54 -23.29 15.39
N MET A 183 -9.61 -22.99 16.26
CA MET A 183 -8.23 -22.76 15.89
C MET A 183 -7.31 -23.84 16.45
N THR A 184 -6.25 -24.16 15.71
CA THR A 184 -5.14 -24.95 16.22
C THR A 184 -4.13 -24.04 16.91
N ASP A 185 -3.43 -24.57 17.91
CA ASP A 185 -2.35 -23.84 18.59
C ASP A 185 -1.07 -23.85 17.73
N ASP A 186 -0.85 -24.92 16.96
CA ASP A 186 0.36 -25.13 16.17
C ASP A 186 0.15 -24.79 14.68
N LEU A 187 1.28 -24.43 14.04
CA LEU A 187 1.38 -24.28 12.58
C LEU A 187 1.38 -25.66 11.91
N HIS A 188 0.59 -25.81 10.87
CA HIS A 188 0.51 -27.04 10.07
C HIS A 188 1.03 -26.78 8.64
N GLY A 189 2.35 -26.56 8.52
CA GLY A 189 2.96 -26.20 7.25
C GLY A 189 2.39 -24.91 6.69
N GLU A 190 2.11 -24.89 5.39
CA GLU A 190 1.54 -23.72 4.70
C GLU A 190 0.00 -23.71 4.68
N HIS A 191 -0.69 -24.58 5.44
CA HIS A 191 -2.13 -24.72 5.40
C HIS A 191 -2.83 -23.65 6.24
N PHE A 192 -3.81 -22.96 5.65
CA PHE A 192 -4.69 -22.05 6.38
C PHE A 192 -5.77 -22.79 7.16
N PHE A 193 -6.22 -23.94 6.63
CA PHE A 193 -7.22 -24.78 7.25
C PHE A 193 -6.77 -26.23 7.22
N ILE A 194 -7.09 -26.97 8.28
CA ILE A 194 -6.86 -28.42 8.39
C ILE A 194 -8.12 -29.12 8.89
N ARG A 195 -8.25 -30.40 8.60
CA ARG A 195 -9.30 -31.26 9.16
C ARG A 195 -8.71 -32.14 10.25
N GLN A 196 -9.27 -32.05 11.45
CA GLN A 196 -8.97 -32.97 12.57
C GLN A 196 -10.27 -33.54 13.08
N ASN A 197 -10.35 -34.86 13.20
CA ASN A 197 -11.54 -35.57 13.67
C ASN A 197 -12.83 -35.21 12.91
N GLY A 198 -12.74 -35.00 11.58
CA GLY A 198 -13.87 -34.62 10.75
C GLY A 198 -14.29 -33.15 10.80
N LEU A 199 -13.68 -32.34 11.68
CA LEU A 199 -13.97 -30.93 11.87
C LEU A 199 -12.91 -30.06 11.22
N LEU A 200 -13.32 -28.88 10.68
CA LEU A 200 -12.42 -27.88 10.08
C LEU A 200 -11.89 -26.96 11.18
N TYR A 201 -10.57 -26.81 11.19
CA TYR A 201 -9.83 -25.90 12.07
C TYR A 201 -9.05 -24.90 11.25
N ALA A 202 -9.07 -23.63 11.67
CA ALA A 202 -8.20 -22.58 11.15
C ALA A 202 -6.82 -22.67 11.86
N THR A 203 -5.76 -22.39 11.12
CA THR A 203 -4.39 -22.36 11.67
C THR A 203 -3.98 -20.95 12.07
N PRO A 204 -2.91 -20.77 12.87
CA PRO A 204 -2.34 -19.44 13.15
C PRO A 204 -1.96 -18.69 11.86
N LEU A 205 -1.61 -19.40 10.78
CA LEU A 205 -1.29 -18.79 9.50
C LEU A 205 -2.51 -18.08 8.88
N PHE A 206 -3.72 -18.65 9.03
CA PHE A 206 -4.97 -18.00 8.60
C PHE A 206 -5.27 -16.76 9.44
N LEU A 207 -5.05 -16.82 10.76
CA LEU A 207 -5.22 -15.66 11.63
C LEU A 207 -4.33 -14.50 11.20
N VAL A 208 -3.06 -14.78 10.88
CA VAL A 208 -2.12 -13.76 10.40
C VAL A 208 -2.58 -13.18 9.06
N LEU A 209 -3.08 -14.01 8.12
CA LEU A 209 -3.66 -13.52 6.87
C LEU A 209 -4.81 -12.52 7.13
N VAL A 210 -5.75 -12.89 7.99
CA VAL A 210 -6.88 -11.99 8.34
C VAL A 210 -6.39 -10.69 8.97
N MET A 211 -5.36 -10.75 9.83
CA MET A 211 -4.78 -9.55 10.43
C MET A 211 -4.05 -8.67 9.40
N VAL A 212 -3.41 -9.26 8.41
CA VAL A 212 -2.81 -8.55 7.25
C VAL A 212 -3.88 -7.82 6.47
N GLU A 213 -4.99 -8.50 6.12
CA GLU A 213 -6.11 -7.89 5.38
C GLU A 213 -6.79 -6.75 6.16
N ILE A 214 -7.02 -6.95 7.46
CA ILE A 214 -7.58 -5.89 8.30
C ILE A 214 -6.63 -4.68 8.38
N SER A 215 -5.33 -4.91 8.50
CA SER A 215 -4.36 -3.81 8.49
C SER A 215 -4.36 -3.06 7.16
N ASP A 216 -4.47 -3.78 6.03
CA ASP A 216 -4.55 -3.14 4.71
C ASP A 216 -5.81 -2.27 4.56
N VAL A 217 -6.97 -2.74 5.04
CA VAL A 217 -8.20 -1.92 5.08
C VAL A 217 -8.00 -0.66 5.91
N ILE A 218 -7.38 -0.76 7.09
CA ILE A 218 -7.11 0.41 7.95
C ILE A 218 -6.22 1.41 7.20
N PHE A 219 -5.14 0.95 6.55
CA PHE A 219 -4.26 1.82 5.79
C PHE A 219 -4.91 2.38 4.52
N ALA A 220 -5.80 1.62 3.88
CA ALA A 220 -6.55 2.10 2.72
C ALA A 220 -7.51 3.25 3.08
N VAL A 221 -8.02 3.29 4.32
CA VAL A 221 -8.82 4.42 4.83
C VAL A 221 -8.00 5.72 4.88
N ASP A 222 -6.68 5.65 5.09
CA ASP A 222 -5.79 6.81 5.05
C ASP A 222 -5.32 7.11 3.62
N SER A 223 -4.93 6.08 2.85
CA SER A 223 -4.26 6.26 1.56
C SER A 223 -5.22 6.67 0.43
N ILE A 224 -6.43 6.12 0.37
CA ILE A 224 -7.39 6.44 -0.68
C ILE A 224 -7.83 7.91 -0.63
N PRO A 225 -8.20 8.50 0.54
CA PRO A 225 -8.43 9.93 0.65
C PRO A 225 -7.21 10.78 0.27
N ALA A 226 -5.99 10.32 0.60
CA ALA A 226 -4.77 11.03 0.23
C ALA A 226 -4.60 11.12 -1.30
N ILE A 227 -4.98 10.08 -2.04
CA ILE A 227 -4.97 10.12 -3.51
C ILE A 227 -6.12 10.98 -4.05
N PHE A 228 -7.31 10.98 -3.41
CA PHE A 228 -8.42 11.87 -3.78
C PHE A 228 -8.07 13.36 -3.68
N ALA A 229 -7.11 13.72 -2.82
CA ALA A 229 -6.56 15.08 -2.80
C ALA A 229 -5.77 15.45 -4.06
N VAL A 230 -5.33 14.47 -4.83
CA VAL A 230 -4.60 14.65 -6.10
C VAL A 230 -5.56 14.59 -7.28
N THR A 231 -6.42 13.59 -7.33
CA THR A 231 -7.40 13.36 -8.39
C THR A 231 -8.56 12.53 -7.87
N THR A 232 -9.78 12.84 -8.34
CA THR A 232 -10.98 12.04 -8.04
C THR A 232 -11.34 11.09 -9.18
N ASP A 233 -10.52 11.02 -10.25
CA ASP A 233 -10.73 10.09 -11.36
C ASP A 233 -10.47 8.64 -10.90
N PRO A 234 -11.49 7.75 -10.91
CA PRO A 234 -11.35 6.41 -10.39
C PRO A 234 -10.34 5.55 -11.17
N PHE A 235 -10.11 5.85 -12.45
CA PHE A 235 -9.11 5.13 -13.24
C PHE A 235 -7.70 5.44 -12.72
N ILE A 236 -7.37 6.71 -12.52
CA ILE A 236 -6.05 7.12 -12.03
C ILE A 236 -5.84 6.65 -10.59
N VAL A 237 -6.86 6.84 -9.72
CA VAL A 237 -6.79 6.40 -8.32
C VAL A 237 -6.55 4.90 -8.23
N LEU A 238 -7.30 4.09 -8.99
CA LEU A 238 -7.14 2.63 -8.93
C LEU A 238 -5.82 2.17 -9.55
N THR A 239 -5.45 2.70 -10.71
CA THR A 239 -4.23 2.25 -11.40
C THR A 239 -2.98 2.62 -10.62
N SER A 240 -2.86 3.84 -10.10
CA SER A 240 -1.72 4.27 -9.28
C SER A 240 -1.61 3.43 -7.99
N ASN A 241 -2.74 3.15 -7.36
CA ASN A 241 -2.82 2.34 -6.14
C ASN A 241 -2.39 0.89 -6.41
N LEU A 242 -2.95 0.23 -7.44
CA LEU A 242 -2.63 -1.16 -7.73
C LEU A 242 -1.17 -1.35 -8.18
N PHE A 243 -0.59 -0.43 -8.96
CA PHE A 243 0.83 -0.48 -9.29
C PHE A 243 1.73 -0.35 -8.05
N ALA A 244 1.33 0.42 -7.06
CA ALA A 244 2.07 0.54 -5.80
C ALA A 244 2.03 -0.75 -4.97
N ILE A 245 0.87 -1.44 -4.94
CA ILE A 245 0.66 -2.70 -4.20
C ILE A 245 1.41 -3.86 -4.84
N LEU A 246 1.43 -3.96 -6.17
CA LEU A 246 2.03 -5.08 -6.89
C LEU A 246 3.50 -5.33 -6.55
N GLY A 247 4.22 -4.34 -6.05
CA GLY A 247 5.59 -4.50 -5.57
C GLY A 247 5.75 -4.77 -4.07
N LEU A 248 4.64 -4.87 -3.29
CA LEU A 248 4.70 -4.98 -1.83
C LEU A 248 5.47 -6.19 -1.34
N ARG A 249 5.34 -7.33 -2.00
CA ARG A 249 6.04 -8.56 -1.60
C ARG A 249 7.56 -8.45 -1.77
N ALA A 250 8.03 -7.89 -2.87
CA ALA A 250 9.45 -7.62 -3.06
C ALA A 250 9.95 -6.62 -2.01
N MET A 251 9.17 -5.57 -1.74
CA MET A 251 9.46 -4.57 -0.73
C MET A 251 9.48 -5.16 0.68
N TYR A 252 8.60 -6.14 0.98
CA TYR A 252 8.62 -6.86 2.25
C TYR A 252 9.99 -7.53 2.49
N PHE A 253 10.49 -8.33 1.55
CA PHE A 253 11.78 -9.00 1.71
C PHE A 253 12.96 -8.04 1.70
N LEU A 254 12.84 -6.91 0.98
CA LEU A 254 13.84 -5.85 1.02
C LEU A 254 13.91 -5.19 2.40
N LEU A 255 12.77 -4.85 2.98
CA LEU A 255 12.68 -4.18 4.27
C LEU A 255 12.93 -5.13 5.44
N ALA A 256 12.57 -6.40 5.33
CA ALA A 256 12.86 -7.41 6.37
C ALA A 256 14.35 -7.46 6.73
N GLY A 257 15.24 -7.23 5.75
CA GLY A 257 16.68 -7.18 5.96
C GLY A 257 17.21 -5.88 6.60
N VAL A 258 16.41 -4.81 6.62
CA VAL A 258 16.87 -3.48 7.05
C VAL A 258 15.86 -2.72 7.91
N ALA A 259 14.78 -3.37 8.34
CA ALA A 259 13.65 -2.75 9.06
C ALA A 259 14.07 -1.89 10.25
N GLN A 260 15.05 -2.36 11.04
CA GLN A 260 15.58 -1.63 12.20
C GLN A 260 16.27 -0.30 11.85
N LYS A 261 16.60 -0.09 10.55
CA LYS A 261 17.31 1.10 10.07
C LYS A 261 16.38 2.22 9.58
N PHE A 262 15.04 2.01 9.55
CA PHE A 262 14.09 2.97 8.99
C PHE A 262 13.23 3.69 10.04
N SER A 263 13.82 4.04 11.18
CA SER A 263 13.12 4.67 12.30
C SER A 263 12.48 6.04 11.99
N MET A 264 13.05 6.78 11.02
CA MET A 264 12.59 8.13 10.67
C MET A 264 11.43 8.15 9.68
N LEU A 265 11.10 7.01 9.04
CA LEU A 265 10.12 6.97 7.96
C LEU A 265 8.72 7.38 8.42
N LYS A 266 8.30 6.97 9.63
CA LYS A 266 7.00 7.36 10.20
C LYS A 266 6.82 8.87 10.30
N TYR A 267 7.88 9.62 10.60
CA TYR A 267 7.81 11.08 10.67
C TYR A 267 7.65 11.72 9.29
N GLY A 268 8.35 11.19 8.27
CA GLY A 268 8.16 11.62 6.89
C GLY A 268 6.73 11.39 6.40
N LEU A 269 6.16 10.22 6.69
CA LEU A 269 4.77 9.90 6.35
C LEU A 269 3.78 10.78 7.11
N ALA A 270 4.01 11.03 8.39
CA ALA A 270 3.20 11.95 9.18
C ALA A 270 3.17 13.36 8.57
N VAL A 271 4.33 13.87 8.13
CA VAL A 271 4.42 15.19 7.47
C VAL A 271 3.68 15.18 6.12
N ILE A 272 3.77 14.11 5.34
CA ILE A 272 3.01 13.97 4.09
C ILE A 272 1.51 13.99 4.36
N LEU A 273 1.00 13.22 5.32
CA LEU A 273 -0.42 13.19 5.68
C LEU A 273 -0.93 14.54 6.16
N VAL A 274 -0.16 15.25 6.99
CA VAL A 274 -0.48 16.61 7.43
C VAL A 274 -0.55 17.56 6.24
N PHE A 275 0.45 17.54 5.34
CA PHE A 275 0.45 18.37 4.14
C PHE A 275 -0.77 18.11 3.25
N ILE A 276 -1.07 16.83 2.99
CA ILE A 276 -2.22 16.43 2.15
C ILE A 276 -3.53 16.82 2.83
N GLY A 277 -3.67 16.62 4.14
CA GLY A 277 -4.83 17.01 4.91
C GLY A 277 -5.10 18.52 4.84
N ILE A 278 -4.06 19.33 5.04
CA ILE A 278 -4.15 20.80 4.88
C ILE A 278 -4.56 21.17 3.45
N LYS A 279 -3.93 20.56 2.43
CA LYS A 279 -4.27 20.79 1.03
C LYS A 279 -5.76 20.53 0.75
N MET A 280 -6.31 19.42 1.26
CA MET A 280 -7.72 19.06 1.06
C MET A 280 -8.66 20.06 1.75
N MET A 281 -8.31 20.51 2.95
CA MET A 281 -9.10 21.51 3.67
C MET A 281 -9.09 22.90 2.99
N LEU A 282 -8.06 23.21 2.21
CA LEU A 282 -7.91 24.47 1.51
C LEU A 282 -8.37 24.42 0.04
N ILE A 283 -9.01 23.33 -0.40
CA ILE A 283 -9.27 23.04 -1.82
C ILE A 283 -10.08 24.17 -2.52
N ASP A 284 -10.99 24.82 -1.82
CA ASP A 284 -11.80 25.91 -2.36
C ASP A 284 -11.16 27.30 -2.18
N LEU A 285 -10.13 27.43 -1.33
CA LEU A 285 -9.42 28.69 -1.08
C LEU A 285 -8.16 28.82 -1.94
N PHE A 286 -7.39 27.72 -2.06
CA PHE A 286 -6.13 27.68 -2.80
C PHE A 286 -6.03 26.39 -3.60
N HIS A 287 -6.07 26.53 -4.92
CA HIS A 287 -5.80 25.39 -5.80
C HIS A 287 -4.31 25.14 -5.92
N ILE A 288 -3.79 24.12 -5.18
CA ILE A 288 -2.38 23.70 -5.27
C ILE A 288 -2.23 22.75 -6.46
N PRO A 289 -1.48 23.11 -7.52
CA PRO A 289 -1.24 22.25 -8.68
C PRO A 289 -0.62 20.89 -8.27
N VAL A 290 -0.95 19.85 -9.03
CA VAL A 290 -0.44 18.49 -8.79
C VAL A 290 1.09 18.46 -8.81
N ALA A 291 1.73 19.20 -9.71
CA ALA A 291 3.18 19.29 -9.81
C ALA A 291 3.84 19.80 -8.52
N ILE A 292 3.22 20.80 -7.85
CA ILE A 292 3.71 21.32 -6.55
C ILE A 292 3.53 20.24 -5.49
N SER A 293 2.38 19.56 -5.44
CA SER A 293 2.13 18.47 -4.50
C SER A 293 3.15 17.35 -4.67
N LEU A 294 3.43 16.94 -5.91
CA LEU A 294 4.45 15.93 -6.22
C LEU A 294 5.84 16.37 -5.72
N SER A 295 6.22 17.61 -5.99
CA SER A 295 7.53 18.16 -5.57
C SER A 295 7.67 18.17 -4.06
N VAL A 296 6.61 18.55 -3.32
CA VAL A 296 6.61 18.55 -1.86
C VAL A 296 6.72 17.13 -1.31
N VAL A 297 5.90 16.20 -1.80
CA VAL A 297 5.94 14.79 -1.37
C VAL A 297 7.31 14.17 -1.67
N ALA A 298 7.85 14.35 -2.88
CA ALA A 298 9.16 13.85 -3.25
C ALA A 298 10.28 14.44 -2.36
N THR A 299 10.22 15.74 -2.07
CA THR A 299 11.20 16.41 -1.20
C THR A 299 11.14 15.87 0.23
N ILE A 300 9.94 15.67 0.80
CA ILE A 300 9.77 15.11 2.15
C ILE A 300 10.34 13.69 2.20
N LEU A 301 10.06 12.85 1.19
CA LEU A 301 10.58 11.49 1.13
C LEU A 301 12.10 11.45 1.03
N LEU A 302 12.70 12.26 0.14
CA LEU A 302 14.15 12.36 0.00
C LEU A 302 14.81 12.85 1.29
N ALA A 303 14.27 13.92 1.90
CA ALA A 303 14.77 14.42 3.17
C ALA A 303 14.69 13.35 4.28
N THR A 304 13.57 12.63 4.36
CA THR A 304 13.38 11.54 5.34
C THR A 304 14.42 10.44 5.17
N ILE A 305 14.69 10.02 3.93
CA ILE A 305 15.70 8.99 3.61
C ILE A 305 17.10 9.50 4.00
N LEU A 306 17.45 10.72 3.63
CA LEU A 306 18.75 11.31 3.95
C LEU A 306 18.98 11.46 5.45
N ILE A 307 17.97 11.95 6.18
CA ILE A 307 18.00 12.06 7.65
C ILE A 307 18.17 10.66 8.27
N ASN A 308 17.42 9.68 7.78
CA ASN A 308 17.51 8.31 8.27
C ASN A 308 18.91 7.71 8.08
N ILE A 309 19.53 7.92 6.91
CA ILE A 309 20.91 7.48 6.63
C ILE A 309 21.89 8.19 7.57
N TRP A 310 21.73 9.49 7.78
CA TRP A 310 22.61 10.29 8.65
C TRP A 310 22.50 9.85 10.12
N VAL A 311 21.29 9.66 10.65
CA VAL A 311 21.05 9.17 12.01
C VAL A 311 21.67 7.79 12.21
N ASN A 312 21.47 6.87 11.26
CA ASN A 312 22.02 5.52 11.34
C ASN A 312 23.56 5.50 11.28
N ARG A 313 24.17 6.40 10.49
CA ARG A 313 25.65 6.55 10.47
C ARG A 313 26.21 7.07 11.79
N ARG A 314 25.46 7.92 12.51
CA ARG A 314 25.88 8.41 13.84
C ARG A 314 25.67 7.38 14.96
N ALA A 315 24.62 6.57 14.87
CA ALA A 315 24.34 5.54 15.87
C ALA A 315 25.28 4.31 15.75
N GLY A 316 25.91 4.10 14.58
CA GLY A 316 26.88 3.03 14.33
C GLY A 316 28.33 3.43 14.60
N ARG A 317 28.56 4.63 15.14
CA ARG A 317 29.85 5.09 15.71
C ARG A 317 29.80 5.11 17.23
#